data_10397b230ffd8403943a4ef07fb65558
#
_entry.id   10397b230ffd8403943a4ef07fb65558
#
_cell.length_a   1.000
_cell.length_b   1.000
_cell.length_c   1.000
_cell.angle_alpha   90.00
_cell.angle_beta   90.00
_cell.angle_gamma   90.00
#
_symmetry.space_group_name_H-M   'P 1'
#
loop_
_entity.id
_entity.type
_entity.pdbx_description
1 polymer ?
#
loop_
_entity_poly.entity_id
_entity_poly.type
_entity_poly.pdbx_seq_one_letter_code
_entity_poly.pdbx_strand_id
1 'polypeptide(L)'
;MKSFSRSVLAIVWAGAQLTAQPPDGAHYKVTGPQTHENLAVFLIHGPSRSTRQLLTLQEAIAQKKVVVYETRNVNQLAIENVSDDDVFIESGDIVKGGQQDRTLKDDFILPTKSGKVEISSFCVEHGRWTQRGHESAATFGSANDMVATKELKMAVRVQADQAKVWNQVAEAQAKLSASAGAPARAAASPTSFAMTMQTEVVQKSTGGYIRNLAGLIDGKNDVVGYAFAINGKINSAEIYASHELFAKLWPKLLKASAVEAVSEYQPKAKFTSATIGMVTATLKDGESGQASARELNARTKVEKKETPKTVLFETRDRASDAWLHRTYLSKE
;
A
#
# COMPACT_ATOMS: atom_id res chain seq x y z
N MET A 1 37.63 29.90 -66.73
CA MET A 1 36.40 30.13 -65.96
C MET A 1 35.94 28.79 -65.41
N LYS A 2 36.18 28.49 -64.13
CA LYS A 2 35.75 27.25 -63.46
C LYS A 2 34.63 27.57 -62.52
N SER A 3 33.43 27.05 -62.79
CA SER A 3 32.23 27.23 -61.99
C SER A 3 32.28 26.26 -60.79
N PHE A 4 32.21 26.80 -59.57
CA PHE A 4 32.07 26.02 -58.35
C PHE A 4 30.57 25.94 -57.98
N SER A 5 30.01 24.72 -58.10
CA SER A 5 28.66 24.43 -57.59
C SER A 5 28.72 24.17 -56.08
N ARG A 6 28.00 24.98 -55.30
CA ARG A 6 27.83 24.77 -53.86
C ARG A 6 26.58 23.90 -53.64
N SER A 7 26.79 22.67 -53.20
CA SER A 7 25.69 21.80 -52.70
C SER A 7 25.38 22.22 -51.27
N VAL A 8 24.14 22.62 -51.02
CA VAL A 8 23.60 22.90 -49.68
C VAL A 8 23.00 21.59 -49.15
N LEU A 9 23.60 21.04 -48.11
CA LEU A 9 23.08 19.87 -47.40
C LEU A 9 22.02 20.32 -46.42
N ALA A 10 20.76 20.05 -46.67
CA ALA A 10 19.65 20.29 -45.72
C ALA A 10 19.64 19.17 -44.69
N ILE A 11 19.97 19.49 -43.44
CA ILE A 11 19.82 18.60 -42.31
C ILE A 11 18.36 18.62 -41.88
N VAL A 12 17.62 17.58 -42.14
CA VAL A 12 16.26 17.38 -41.64
C VAL A 12 16.36 16.88 -40.19
N TRP A 13 16.02 17.70 -39.23
CA TRP A 13 15.81 17.31 -37.86
C TRP A 13 14.46 16.57 -37.77
N ALA A 14 14.51 15.25 -37.65
CA ALA A 14 13.34 14.44 -37.26
C ALA A 14 13.15 14.63 -35.75
N GLY A 15 12.30 15.56 -35.38
CA GLY A 15 11.82 15.70 -34.00
C GLY A 15 11.01 14.47 -33.65
N ALA A 16 11.53 13.61 -32.78
CA ALA A 16 10.74 12.58 -32.12
C ALA A 16 9.65 13.25 -31.29
N GLN A 17 8.42 13.25 -31.76
CA GLN A 17 7.27 13.62 -30.96
C GLN A 17 7.10 12.53 -29.89
N LEU A 18 7.49 12.82 -28.64
CA LEU A 18 7.04 12.08 -27.49
C LEU A 18 5.52 12.26 -27.42
N THR A 19 4.78 11.33 -27.93
CA THR A 19 3.35 11.23 -27.66
C THR A 19 3.20 10.85 -26.19
N ALA A 20 2.87 11.84 -25.37
CA ALA A 20 2.40 11.59 -24.00
C ALA A 20 1.23 10.62 -24.10
N GLN A 21 1.39 9.41 -23.55
CA GLN A 21 0.26 8.49 -23.42
C GLN A 21 -0.82 9.18 -22.59
N PRO A 22 -2.11 9.09 -23.02
CA PRO A 22 -3.19 9.67 -22.22
C PRO A 22 -3.19 9.04 -20.84
N PRO A 23 -3.56 9.81 -19.80
CA PRO A 23 -3.62 9.30 -18.44
C PRO A 23 -4.52 8.07 -18.40
N ASP A 24 -4.01 6.96 -17.88
CA ASP A 24 -4.64 5.64 -17.83
C ASP A 24 -5.94 5.57 -16.99
N GLY A 25 -6.35 6.65 -16.33
CA GLY A 25 -7.54 6.74 -15.50
C GLY A 25 -8.89 6.64 -16.22
N ALA A 26 -8.90 6.70 -17.57
CA ALA A 26 -10.15 6.73 -18.36
C ALA A 26 -10.80 5.35 -18.60
N HIS A 27 -10.20 4.25 -18.14
CA HIS A 27 -10.66 2.90 -18.52
C HIS A 27 -11.10 1.99 -17.36
N TYR A 28 -11.19 2.49 -16.13
CA TYR A 28 -11.68 1.69 -15.02
C TYR A 28 -13.19 1.81 -14.87
N LYS A 29 -13.87 0.67 -14.77
CA LYS A 29 -15.27 0.62 -14.36
C LYS A 29 -15.34 0.42 -12.85
N VAL A 30 -15.99 1.32 -12.14
CA VAL A 30 -16.25 1.20 -10.71
C VAL A 30 -17.61 0.62 -10.48
N THR A 31 -17.74 -0.36 -9.58
CA THR A 31 -19.02 -0.96 -9.15
C THR A 31 -19.15 -0.92 -7.63
N GLY A 32 -20.34 -1.08 -7.12
CA GLY A 32 -20.66 -1.01 -5.70
C GLY A 32 -21.48 0.22 -5.34
N PRO A 33 -21.55 0.63 -4.06
CA PRO A 33 -20.85 -0.01 -2.95
C PRO A 33 -21.47 -1.33 -2.49
N GLN A 34 -20.65 -2.19 -1.92
CA GLN A 34 -21.09 -3.22 -0.99
C GLN A 34 -20.78 -2.73 0.42
N THR A 35 -21.78 -2.70 1.27
CA THR A 35 -21.69 -2.03 2.58
C THR A 35 -21.90 -3.01 3.72
N HIS A 36 -21.06 -2.91 4.74
CA HIS A 36 -21.27 -3.52 6.03
C HIS A 36 -21.01 -2.47 7.11
N GLU A 37 -22.00 -2.21 7.96
CA GLU A 37 -21.98 -1.15 8.96
C GLU A 37 -21.56 0.20 8.33
N ASN A 38 -20.48 0.78 8.80
CA ASN A 38 -19.95 2.06 8.33
C ASN A 38 -18.91 1.96 7.20
N LEU A 39 -18.59 0.74 6.73
CA LEU A 39 -17.63 0.48 5.64
C LEU A 39 -18.38 0.23 4.33
N ALA A 40 -18.10 1.03 3.31
CA ALA A 40 -18.57 0.83 1.94
C ALA A 40 -17.39 0.51 1.02
N VAL A 41 -17.44 -0.62 0.33
CA VAL A 41 -16.40 -1.10 -0.60
C VAL A 41 -16.90 -1.00 -2.03
N PHE A 42 -16.06 -0.43 -2.89
CA PHE A 42 -16.24 -0.33 -4.33
C PHE A 42 -15.19 -1.17 -5.03
N LEU A 43 -15.59 -1.94 -6.05
CA LEU A 43 -14.64 -2.70 -6.85
C LEU A 43 -14.24 -1.90 -8.11
N ILE A 44 -12.97 -1.99 -8.45
CA ILE A 44 -12.40 -1.34 -9.63
C ILE A 44 -12.04 -2.42 -10.64
N HIS A 45 -12.77 -2.41 -11.77
CA HIS A 45 -12.63 -3.36 -12.86
C HIS A 45 -11.77 -2.77 -13.97
N GLY A 46 -10.90 -3.60 -14.52
CA GLY A 46 -10.03 -3.25 -15.64
C GLY A 46 -9.27 -4.44 -16.19
N PRO A 47 -8.56 -4.27 -17.29
CA PRO A 47 -7.73 -5.35 -17.83
C PRO A 47 -6.50 -5.58 -16.94
N SER A 48 -6.12 -6.84 -16.74
CA SER A 48 -4.79 -7.16 -16.23
C SER A 48 -3.74 -6.77 -17.28
N ARG A 49 -2.89 -5.81 -16.94
CA ARG A 49 -1.85 -5.24 -17.82
C ARG A 49 -0.51 -5.92 -17.65
N SER A 50 -0.38 -6.80 -16.66
CA SER A 50 0.80 -7.56 -16.38
C SER A 50 0.45 -9.04 -16.22
N THR A 51 1.17 -9.89 -16.91
CA THR A 51 1.14 -11.36 -16.73
C THR A 51 2.28 -11.84 -15.83
N ARG A 52 3.04 -10.89 -15.25
CA ARG A 52 4.17 -11.20 -14.41
C ARG A 52 3.71 -11.81 -13.10
N GLN A 53 4.25 -12.99 -12.82
CA GLN A 53 4.04 -13.65 -11.53
C GLN A 53 4.94 -12.99 -10.49
N LEU A 54 4.33 -12.40 -9.48
CA LEU A 54 5.03 -11.80 -8.35
C LEU A 54 4.62 -12.53 -7.08
N LEU A 55 5.59 -12.86 -6.24
CA LEU A 55 5.29 -13.23 -4.86
C LEU A 55 5.01 -11.95 -4.07
N THR A 56 4.08 -12.03 -3.13
CA THR A 56 3.94 -11.01 -2.10
C THR A 56 5.04 -11.18 -1.03
N LEU A 57 5.31 -10.15 -0.24
CA LEU A 57 6.27 -10.25 0.87
C LEU A 57 5.89 -11.39 1.83
N GLN A 58 4.59 -11.54 2.11
CA GLN A 58 4.07 -12.58 3.01
C GLN A 58 4.33 -13.99 2.47
N GLU A 59 4.01 -14.22 1.19
CA GLU A 59 4.29 -15.50 0.53
C GLU A 59 5.79 -15.81 0.52
N ALA A 60 6.61 -14.81 0.20
CA ALA A 60 8.06 -14.98 0.10
C ALA A 60 8.72 -15.28 1.46
N ILE A 61 8.27 -14.62 2.54
CA ILE A 61 8.75 -14.92 3.90
C ILE A 61 8.30 -16.33 4.33
N ALA A 62 7.02 -16.67 4.11
CA ALA A 62 6.48 -17.98 4.47
C ALA A 62 7.19 -19.13 3.74
N GLN A 63 7.58 -18.91 2.48
CA GLN A 63 8.36 -19.85 1.67
C GLN A 63 9.88 -19.80 1.92
N LYS A 64 10.35 -18.96 2.86
CA LYS A 64 11.78 -18.73 3.14
C LYS A 64 12.58 -18.25 1.92
N LYS A 65 11.91 -17.57 0.99
CA LYS A 65 12.50 -16.98 -0.21
C LYS A 65 13.03 -15.56 0.02
N VAL A 66 12.55 -14.91 1.08
CA VAL A 66 12.99 -13.59 1.51
C VAL A 66 13.36 -13.60 2.98
N VAL A 67 14.44 -12.90 3.30
CA VAL A 67 14.87 -12.65 4.67
C VAL A 67 14.92 -11.14 4.90
N VAL A 68 14.29 -10.68 5.97
CA VAL A 68 14.33 -9.28 6.42
C VAL A 68 15.21 -9.21 7.65
N TYR A 69 16.24 -8.36 7.60
CA TYR A 69 17.27 -8.25 8.63
C TYR A 69 17.12 -6.96 9.43
N GLU A 70 17.34 -7.05 10.73
CA GLU A 70 17.48 -5.90 11.61
C GLU A 70 18.85 -5.21 11.36
N THR A 71 18.83 -3.89 11.18
CA THR A 71 20.03 -3.07 10.99
C THR A 71 20.39 -2.24 12.22
N ARG A 72 19.50 -2.23 13.23
CA ARG A 72 19.55 -1.33 14.40
C ARG A 72 19.41 0.15 14.04
N ASN A 73 19.02 0.44 12.80
CA ASN A 73 18.64 1.77 12.37
C ASN A 73 17.10 1.85 12.36
N VAL A 74 16.52 2.82 13.08
CA VAL A 74 15.05 2.96 13.24
C VAL A 74 14.33 3.19 11.92
N ASN A 75 15.02 3.76 10.92
CA ASN A 75 14.42 4.16 9.64
C ASN A 75 14.82 3.23 8.49
N GLN A 76 15.53 2.14 8.74
CA GLN A 76 16.10 1.30 7.71
C GLN A 76 16.16 -0.17 8.15
N LEU A 77 15.79 -1.06 7.23
CA LEU A 77 16.04 -2.50 7.33
C LEU A 77 16.88 -2.95 6.13
N ALA A 78 17.43 -4.15 6.19
CA ALA A 78 17.97 -4.83 5.03
C ALA A 78 17.06 -5.99 4.65
N ILE A 79 16.91 -6.22 3.35
CA ILE A 79 16.09 -7.31 2.82
C ILE A 79 16.85 -8.05 1.73
N GLU A 80 16.66 -9.36 1.65
CA GLU A 80 17.33 -10.20 0.67
C GLU A 80 16.36 -11.21 0.08
N ASN A 81 16.27 -11.25 -1.24
CA ASN A 81 15.58 -12.31 -1.97
C ASN A 81 16.61 -13.37 -2.39
N VAL A 82 16.48 -14.56 -1.84
CA VAL A 82 17.38 -15.69 -2.12
C VAL A 82 16.81 -16.63 -3.19
N SER A 83 15.64 -16.31 -3.76
CA SER A 83 14.92 -17.13 -4.73
C SER A 83 15.07 -16.65 -6.18
N ASP A 84 14.52 -17.43 -7.10
CA ASP A 84 14.43 -17.10 -8.53
C ASP A 84 13.11 -16.39 -8.90
N ASP A 85 12.28 -16.02 -7.92
CA ASP A 85 11.04 -15.27 -8.13
C ASP A 85 11.23 -13.80 -7.77
N ASP A 86 10.60 -12.91 -8.54
CA ASP A 86 10.50 -11.50 -8.13
C ASP A 86 9.45 -11.34 -7.02
N VAL A 87 9.73 -10.46 -6.06
CA VAL A 87 8.84 -10.21 -4.92
C VAL A 87 8.33 -8.77 -4.95
N PHE A 88 7.02 -8.61 -4.81
CA PHE A 88 6.38 -7.33 -4.59
C PHE A 88 6.20 -7.09 -3.08
N ILE A 89 6.75 -6.00 -2.62
CA ILE A 89 6.60 -5.48 -1.27
C ILE A 89 5.66 -4.29 -1.36
N GLU A 90 4.60 -4.30 -0.56
CA GLU A 90 3.62 -3.21 -0.54
C GLU A 90 3.97 -2.19 0.55
N SER A 91 3.85 -0.92 0.23
CA SER A 91 3.92 0.15 1.21
C SER A 91 2.91 -0.06 2.33
N GLY A 92 3.39 0.00 3.56
CA GLY A 92 2.56 -0.30 4.72
C GLY A 92 2.60 -1.77 5.13
N ASP A 93 3.27 -2.66 4.39
CA ASP A 93 3.56 -4.01 4.88
C ASP A 93 4.24 -3.93 6.25
N ILE A 94 3.79 -4.78 7.18
CA ILE A 94 4.32 -4.82 8.54
C ILE A 94 5.13 -6.10 8.72
N VAL A 95 6.34 -5.94 9.25
CA VAL A 95 7.22 -7.04 9.65
C VAL A 95 7.40 -7.02 11.16
N LYS A 96 7.34 -8.21 11.78
CA LYS A 96 7.29 -8.43 13.21
C LYS A 96 8.57 -9.11 13.71
N GLY A 97 9.13 -8.61 14.79
CA GLY A 97 10.37 -9.12 15.38
C GLY A 97 11.45 -8.06 15.51
N GLY A 98 12.71 -8.44 15.28
CA GLY A 98 13.84 -7.53 15.42
C GLY A 98 13.87 -6.83 16.78
N GLN A 99 14.36 -5.60 16.80
CA GLN A 99 14.33 -4.74 17.99
C GLN A 99 12.95 -4.10 18.23
N GLN A 100 12.19 -3.86 17.16
CA GLN A 100 10.83 -3.30 17.16
C GLN A 100 10.12 -3.69 15.87
N ASP A 101 8.81 -3.89 15.91
CA ASP A 101 8.03 -4.11 14.69
C ASP A 101 8.14 -2.91 13.75
N ARG A 102 8.20 -3.16 12.43
CA ARG A 102 8.38 -2.15 11.40
C ARG A 102 7.25 -2.18 10.38
N THR A 103 6.94 -1.01 9.83
CA THR A 103 6.19 -0.88 8.58
C THR A 103 7.12 -0.39 7.46
N LEU A 104 6.92 -0.92 6.25
CA LEU A 104 7.74 -0.58 5.09
C LEU A 104 7.18 0.69 4.43
N LYS A 105 8.08 1.60 4.04
CA LYS A 105 7.69 2.94 3.59
C LYS A 105 7.08 2.94 2.21
N ASP A 106 7.70 2.24 1.28
CA ASP A 106 7.40 2.31 -0.14
C ASP A 106 7.10 0.94 -0.72
N ASP A 107 6.34 0.94 -1.82
CA ASP A 107 6.29 -0.23 -2.66
C ASP A 107 7.67 -0.50 -3.28
N PHE A 108 8.00 -1.75 -3.42
CA PHE A 108 9.34 -2.16 -3.81
C PHE A 108 9.31 -3.45 -4.61
N ILE A 109 9.97 -3.47 -5.77
CA ILE A 109 10.23 -4.69 -6.53
C ILE A 109 11.58 -5.21 -6.10
N LEU A 110 11.59 -6.33 -5.39
CA LEU A 110 12.81 -7.02 -4.99
C LEU A 110 13.10 -8.10 -6.03
N PRO A 111 14.14 -7.91 -6.86
CA PRO A 111 14.44 -8.85 -7.94
C PRO A 111 14.93 -10.19 -7.41
N THR A 112 14.95 -11.19 -8.30
CA THR A 112 15.55 -12.50 -8.05
C THR A 112 16.98 -12.35 -7.55
N LYS A 113 17.38 -13.15 -6.54
CA LYS A 113 18.77 -13.19 -6.02
C LYS A 113 19.35 -11.79 -5.80
N SER A 114 18.55 -10.94 -5.16
CA SER A 114 18.85 -9.50 -5.04
C SER A 114 20.15 -9.19 -4.27
N GLY A 115 20.69 -10.13 -3.50
CA GLY A 115 21.58 -9.81 -2.41
C GLY A 115 20.88 -8.96 -1.35
N LYS A 116 21.60 -8.44 -0.38
CA LYS A 116 21.06 -7.55 0.65
C LYS A 116 20.85 -6.16 0.09
N VAL A 117 19.61 -5.69 0.19
CA VAL A 117 19.16 -4.36 -0.27
C VAL A 117 18.64 -3.60 0.94
N GLU A 118 18.99 -2.34 1.06
CA GLU A 118 18.44 -1.45 2.08
C GLU A 118 17.02 -1.01 1.72
N ILE A 119 16.13 -1.02 2.71
CA ILE A 119 14.73 -0.61 2.55
C ILE A 119 14.30 0.33 3.67
N SER A 120 13.65 1.42 3.31
CA SER A 120 13.14 2.40 4.27
C SER A 120 11.96 1.85 5.07
N SER A 121 11.99 2.05 6.38
CA SER A 121 10.96 1.57 7.29
C SER A 121 10.73 2.54 8.44
N PHE A 122 9.64 2.34 9.19
CA PHE A 122 9.34 3.07 10.42
C PHE A 122 8.91 2.10 11.51
N CYS A 123 9.25 2.42 12.77
CA CYS A 123 8.82 1.62 13.91
C CYS A 123 7.32 1.80 14.14
N VAL A 124 6.57 0.69 14.19
CA VAL A 124 5.15 0.66 14.59
C VAL A 124 4.96 0.08 15.99
N GLU A 125 6.02 0.11 16.76
CA GLU A 125 6.12 -0.25 18.16
C GLU A 125 7.06 0.75 18.84
N HIS A 126 6.74 1.21 20.03
CA HIS A 126 7.52 2.21 20.75
C HIS A 126 8.16 1.61 22.01
N GLY A 127 9.44 1.93 22.23
CA GLY A 127 10.12 1.66 23.51
C GLY A 127 10.72 0.25 23.69
N ARG A 128 10.40 -0.74 22.80
CA ARG A 128 11.05 -2.05 22.85
C ARG A 128 12.38 -2.00 22.05
N TRP A 129 13.46 -2.39 22.68
CA TRP A 129 14.79 -2.53 22.05
C TRP A 129 15.43 -3.88 22.40
N THR A 130 14.61 -4.87 22.68
CA THR A 130 15.01 -6.22 23.05
C THR A 130 14.18 -7.25 22.28
N GLN A 131 14.65 -8.49 22.26
CA GLN A 131 13.89 -9.62 21.71
C GLN A 131 12.54 -9.77 22.44
N ARG A 132 11.47 -10.02 21.68
CA ARG A 132 10.15 -10.33 22.23
C ARG A 132 9.91 -11.84 22.19
N GLY A 133 9.87 -12.48 23.35
CA GLY A 133 9.62 -13.92 23.46
C GLY A 133 10.60 -14.75 22.62
N HIS A 134 10.07 -15.57 21.72
CA HIS A 134 10.87 -16.42 20.82
C HIS A 134 11.12 -15.81 19.45
N GLU A 135 10.71 -14.57 19.20
CA GLU A 135 10.98 -13.88 17.92
C GLU A 135 12.47 -13.61 17.78
N SER A 136 12.97 -13.62 16.54
CA SER A 136 14.39 -13.31 16.29
C SER A 136 14.67 -11.83 16.58
N ALA A 137 15.78 -11.53 17.25
CA ALA A 137 16.29 -10.18 17.39
C ALA A 137 17.03 -9.67 16.14
N ALA A 138 17.42 -10.58 15.24
CA ALA A 138 18.24 -10.29 14.05
C ALA A 138 17.44 -10.26 12.75
N THR A 139 16.27 -10.88 12.74
CA THR A 139 15.42 -11.02 11.54
C THR A 139 13.95 -10.80 11.87
N PHE A 140 13.17 -10.55 10.83
CA PHE A 140 11.73 -10.32 10.95
C PHE A 140 10.94 -11.44 10.29
N GLY A 141 9.79 -11.78 10.90
CA GLY A 141 8.71 -12.51 10.27
C GLY A 141 7.67 -11.56 9.66
N SER A 142 6.80 -12.06 8.82
CA SER A 142 5.64 -11.30 8.37
C SER A 142 4.64 -11.13 9.53
N ALA A 143 4.11 -9.93 9.70
CA ALA A 143 2.86 -9.73 10.44
C ALA A 143 1.72 -10.11 9.50
N ASN A 144 1.53 -11.42 9.30
CA ASN A 144 0.54 -11.96 8.38
C ASN A 144 -0.79 -11.23 8.54
N ASP A 145 -1.40 -10.86 7.43
CA ASP A 145 -2.74 -10.32 7.32
C ASP A 145 -2.92 -8.80 7.59
N MET A 146 -1.88 -7.99 7.65
CA MET A 146 -2.05 -6.55 7.86
C MET A 146 -1.14 -5.70 6.98
N VAL A 147 -1.73 -4.64 6.50
CA VAL A 147 -1.04 -3.46 5.97
C VAL A 147 -1.41 -2.25 6.84
N ALA A 148 -0.58 -1.22 6.81
CA ALA A 148 -0.83 0.02 7.55
C ALA A 148 -2.15 0.69 7.12
N THR A 149 -2.86 1.27 8.07
CA THR A 149 -4.04 2.10 7.84
C THR A 149 -3.69 3.38 7.05
N LYS A 150 -4.70 4.07 6.50
CA LYS A 150 -4.49 5.32 5.75
C LYS A 150 -3.65 6.33 6.55
N GLU A 151 -4.05 6.62 7.79
CA GLU A 151 -3.36 7.62 8.62
C GLU A 151 -1.91 7.21 8.90
N LEU A 152 -1.67 5.92 9.11
CA LEU A 152 -0.32 5.39 9.29
C LEU A 152 0.49 5.48 7.98
N LYS A 153 -0.10 5.15 6.81
CA LYS A 153 0.53 5.37 5.50
C LYS A 153 0.85 6.85 5.26
N MET A 154 -0.03 7.77 5.66
CA MET A 154 0.21 9.22 5.56
C MET A 154 1.40 9.65 6.42
N ALA A 155 1.49 9.20 7.69
CA ALA A 155 2.61 9.49 8.58
C ALA A 155 3.94 8.97 8.02
N VAL A 156 3.94 7.76 7.44
CA VAL A 156 5.12 7.08 6.88
C VAL A 156 5.54 7.66 5.53
N ARG A 157 4.63 7.77 4.56
CA ARG A 157 4.98 8.11 3.16
C ARG A 157 5.03 9.61 2.89
N VAL A 158 4.12 10.37 3.51
CA VAL A 158 3.97 11.80 3.22
C VAL A 158 4.76 12.63 4.23
N GLN A 159 4.57 12.36 5.52
CA GLN A 159 5.20 13.14 6.58
C GLN A 159 6.62 12.66 6.90
N ALA A 160 6.89 11.36 6.72
CA ALA A 160 8.17 10.69 7.00
C ALA A 160 8.71 11.01 8.43
N ASP A 161 7.82 10.97 9.43
CA ASP A 161 8.09 11.39 10.80
C ASP A 161 7.78 10.24 11.77
N GLN A 162 8.82 9.74 12.46
CA GLN A 162 8.69 8.61 13.39
C GLN A 162 7.78 8.93 14.60
N ALA A 163 7.82 10.16 15.11
CA ALA A 163 6.97 10.53 16.24
C ALA A 163 5.49 10.54 15.84
N LYS A 164 5.18 11.00 14.63
CA LYS A 164 3.83 10.95 14.08
C LYS A 164 3.36 9.51 13.85
N VAL A 165 4.25 8.61 13.40
CA VAL A 165 3.93 7.18 13.26
C VAL A 165 3.52 6.59 14.60
N TRP A 166 4.28 6.82 15.68
CA TRP A 166 3.92 6.34 17.01
C TRP A 166 2.62 6.94 17.53
N ASN A 167 2.37 8.24 17.27
CA ASN A 167 1.12 8.90 17.65
C ASN A 167 -0.08 8.26 16.93
N GLN A 168 0.05 7.96 15.60
CA GLN A 168 -1.00 7.28 14.85
C GLN A 168 -1.27 5.86 15.36
N VAL A 169 -0.24 5.12 15.74
CA VAL A 169 -0.41 3.80 16.38
C VAL A 169 -1.18 3.94 17.69
N ALA A 170 -0.77 4.87 18.56
CA ALA A 170 -1.43 5.08 19.86
C ALA A 170 -2.90 5.52 19.71
N GLU A 171 -3.18 6.40 18.73
CA GLU A 171 -4.53 6.86 18.39
C GLU A 171 -5.41 5.72 17.88
N ALA A 172 -4.92 4.91 16.94
CA ALA A 172 -5.62 3.74 16.41
C ALA A 172 -5.95 2.75 17.54
N GLN A 173 -5.00 2.46 18.43
CA GLN A 173 -5.20 1.61 19.61
C GLN A 173 -6.28 2.15 20.55
N ALA A 174 -6.29 3.46 20.78
CA ALA A 174 -7.29 4.11 21.64
C ALA A 174 -8.70 4.04 21.01
N LYS A 175 -8.83 4.37 19.72
CA LYS A 175 -10.09 4.28 18.97
C LYS A 175 -10.64 2.87 18.94
N LEU A 176 -9.78 1.87 18.64
CA LEU A 176 -10.16 0.46 18.66
C LEU A 176 -10.68 0.01 20.04
N SER A 177 -9.98 0.42 21.11
CA SER A 177 -10.41 0.10 22.48
C SER A 177 -11.75 0.73 22.82
N ALA A 178 -11.97 1.98 22.44
CA ALA A 178 -13.22 2.69 22.65
C ALA A 178 -14.39 2.06 21.88
N SER A 179 -14.20 1.76 20.61
CA SER A 179 -15.23 1.14 19.75
C SER A 179 -15.57 -0.29 20.18
N ALA A 180 -14.59 -1.05 20.63
CA ALA A 180 -14.79 -2.42 21.09
C ALA A 180 -15.32 -2.50 22.54
N GLY A 181 -15.28 -1.41 23.30
CA GLY A 181 -15.63 -1.41 24.73
C GLY A 181 -14.68 -2.24 25.62
N ALA A 182 -13.48 -2.56 25.11
CA ALA A 182 -12.48 -3.40 25.77
C ALA A 182 -11.05 -3.01 25.33
N PRO A 183 -10.01 -3.25 26.17
CA PRO A 183 -8.63 -2.94 25.80
C PRO A 183 -8.18 -3.68 24.53
N ALA A 184 -7.80 -2.94 23.48
CA ALA A 184 -7.28 -3.51 22.23
C ALA A 184 -5.75 -3.73 22.24
N ARG A 185 -5.03 -3.14 23.22
CA ARG A 185 -3.58 -3.30 23.35
C ARG A 185 -3.19 -4.70 23.81
N ALA A 186 -2.20 -5.28 23.17
CA ALA A 186 -1.68 -6.61 23.55
C ALA A 186 -0.80 -6.50 24.80
N ALA A 187 -1.05 -7.34 25.81
CA ALA A 187 -0.28 -7.34 27.04
C ALA A 187 1.24 -7.59 26.83
N ALA A 188 1.59 -8.45 25.86
CA ALA A 188 2.99 -8.79 25.56
C ALA A 188 3.79 -7.63 24.94
N SER A 189 3.13 -6.68 24.27
CA SER A 189 3.71 -5.44 23.77
C SER A 189 2.62 -4.38 23.55
N PRO A 190 2.31 -3.57 24.58
CA PRO A 190 1.18 -2.64 24.55
C PRO A 190 1.29 -1.53 23.49
N THR A 191 2.47 -1.27 22.99
CA THR A 191 2.74 -0.25 21.97
C THR A 191 2.86 -0.82 20.54
N SER A 192 2.87 -2.15 20.39
CA SER A 192 2.96 -2.78 19.06
C SER A 192 1.64 -2.74 18.33
N PHE A 193 1.64 -2.12 17.15
CA PHE A 193 0.48 -2.14 16.26
C PHE A 193 0.20 -3.56 15.75
N ALA A 194 1.24 -4.31 15.35
CA ALA A 194 1.10 -5.67 14.89
C ALA A 194 0.46 -6.59 15.93
N MET A 195 0.89 -6.47 17.20
CA MET A 195 0.32 -7.27 18.30
C MET A 195 -1.12 -6.86 18.62
N THR A 196 -1.43 -5.56 18.55
CA THR A 196 -2.81 -5.06 18.72
C THR A 196 -3.75 -5.74 17.72
N MET A 197 -3.36 -5.85 16.45
CA MET A 197 -4.16 -6.49 15.42
C MET A 197 -4.39 -7.99 15.65
N GLN A 198 -3.59 -8.62 16.49
CA GLN A 198 -3.69 -10.05 16.85
C GLN A 198 -4.53 -10.29 18.11
N THR A 199 -4.95 -9.25 18.81
CA THR A 199 -5.79 -9.40 20.00
C THR A 199 -7.18 -9.94 19.63
N GLU A 200 -7.75 -10.77 20.50
CA GLU A 200 -9.10 -11.31 20.33
C GLU A 200 -10.15 -10.21 20.16
N VAL A 201 -9.99 -9.11 20.90
CA VAL A 201 -10.86 -7.92 20.82
C VAL A 201 -10.93 -7.37 19.41
N VAL A 202 -9.78 -7.14 18.76
CA VAL A 202 -9.72 -6.61 17.39
C VAL A 202 -10.22 -7.64 16.38
N GLN A 203 -9.82 -8.91 16.52
CA GLN A 203 -10.26 -10.00 15.64
C GLN A 203 -11.80 -10.16 15.67
N LYS A 204 -12.40 -10.10 16.83
CA LYS A 204 -13.85 -10.19 17.01
C LYS A 204 -14.57 -8.98 16.40
N SER A 205 -14.06 -7.77 16.65
CA SER A 205 -14.67 -6.53 16.16
C SER A 205 -14.61 -6.42 14.63
N THR A 206 -13.53 -6.88 14.01
CA THR A 206 -13.36 -6.86 12.54
C THR A 206 -14.01 -8.05 11.83
N GLY A 207 -14.30 -9.12 12.56
CA GLY A 207 -14.79 -10.39 12.00
C GLY A 207 -16.10 -10.27 11.21
N GLY A 208 -17.01 -9.39 11.62
CA GLY A 208 -18.24 -9.10 10.87
C GLY A 208 -17.96 -8.52 9.49
N TYR A 209 -17.10 -7.51 9.41
CA TYR A 209 -16.69 -6.87 8.16
C TYR A 209 -16.04 -7.89 7.21
N ILE A 210 -15.11 -8.68 7.71
CA ILE A 210 -14.39 -9.68 6.89
C ILE A 210 -15.35 -10.74 6.35
N ARG A 211 -16.21 -11.33 7.18
CA ARG A 211 -17.17 -12.36 6.74
C ARG A 211 -18.14 -11.88 5.65
N ASN A 212 -18.57 -10.61 5.74
CA ASN A 212 -19.53 -10.06 4.79
C ASN A 212 -18.90 -9.57 3.48
N LEU A 213 -17.61 -9.22 3.49
CA LEU A 213 -16.97 -8.53 2.37
C LEU A 213 -15.84 -9.34 1.70
N ALA A 214 -15.31 -10.41 2.33
CA ALA A 214 -14.18 -11.17 1.77
C ALA A 214 -14.47 -11.76 0.38
N GLY A 215 -15.66 -12.31 0.18
CA GLY A 215 -16.07 -12.94 -1.09
C GLY A 215 -16.41 -11.97 -2.22
N LEU A 216 -16.23 -10.65 -2.04
CA LEU A 216 -16.61 -9.66 -3.06
C LEU A 216 -15.89 -9.83 -4.40
N ILE A 217 -14.69 -10.37 -4.39
CA ILE A 217 -13.87 -10.57 -5.59
C ILE A 217 -13.99 -11.97 -6.19
N ASP A 218 -14.68 -12.89 -5.53
CA ASP A 218 -14.78 -14.28 -5.96
C ASP A 218 -15.40 -14.40 -7.36
N GLY A 219 -14.72 -15.12 -8.25
CA GLY A 219 -15.14 -15.32 -9.63
C GLY A 219 -15.05 -14.08 -10.54
N LYS A 220 -14.45 -12.98 -10.08
CA LYS A 220 -14.34 -11.72 -10.84
C LYS A 220 -12.90 -11.45 -11.27
N ASN A 221 -12.44 -12.09 -12.31
CA ASN A 221 -11.05 -12.02 -12.79
C ASN A 221 -10.67 -10.67 -13.44
N ASP A 222 -11.61 -9.75 -13.61
CA ASP A 222 -11.42 -8.39 -14.12
C ASP A 222 -11.32 -7.33 -13.01
N VAL A 223 -11.45 -7.71 -11.74
CA VAL A 223 -11.25 -6.81 -10.61
C VAL A 223 -9.76 -6.65 -10.36
N VAL A 224 -9.25 -5.45 -10.55
CA VAL A 224 -7.82 -5.11 -10.38
C VAL A 224 -7.55 -4.18 -9.19
N GLY A 225 -8.59 -3.83 -8.45
CA GLY A 225 -8.46 -2.96 -7.30
C GLY A 225 -9.77 -2.68 -6.60
N TYR A 226 -9.70 -1.84 -5.58
CA TYR A 226 -10.86 -1.41 -4.82
C TYR A 226 -10.68 0.03 -4.33
N ALA A 227 -11.80 0.64 -3.96
CA ALA A 227 -11.85 1.84 -3.14
C ALA A 227 -12.78 1.59 -1.96
N PHE A 228 -12.56 2.29 -0.85
CA PHE A 228 -13.48 2.19 0.25
C PHE A 228 -13.78 3.54 0.89
N ALA A 229 -14.93 3.59 1.53
CA ALA A 229 -15.39 4.73 2.28
C ALA A 229 -15.77 4.31 3.70
N ILE A 230 -15.49 5.19 4.66
CA ILE A 230 -15.90 5.03 6.06
C ILE A 230 -16.79 6.21 6.42
N ASN A 231 -17.93 5.95 7.07
CA ASN A 231 -18.91 6.98 7.43
C ASN A 231 -19.30 7.87 6.23
N GLY A 232 -19.37 7.30 5.01
CA GLY A 232 -19.73 8.00 3.79
C GLY A 232 -18.63 8.84 3.12
N LYS A 233 -17.43 8.89 3.69
CA LYS A 233 -16.26 9.61 3.13
C LYS A 233 -15.30 8.64 2.48
N ILE A 234 -14.84 8.96 1.26
CA ILE A 234 -13.81 8.14 0.60
C ILE A 234 -12.53 8.18 1.44
N ASN A 235 -12.03 7.00 1.80
CA ASN A 235 -10.81 6.85 2.56
C ASN A 235 -9.58 6.69 1.65
N SER A 236 -9.57 5.64 0.84
CA SER A 236 -8.49 5.36 -0.12
C SER A 236 -8.94 4.47 -1.26
N ALA A 237 -8.08 4.35 -2.28
CA ALA A 237 -8.21 3.37 -3.34
C ALA A 237 -6.84 2.75 -3.66
N GLU A 238 -6.85 1.45 -3.99
CA GLU A 238 -5.67 0.70 -4.38
C GLU A 238 -5.95 0.02 -5.72
N ILE A 239 -5.09 0.21 -6.72
CA ILE A 239 -5.25 -0.37 -8.06
C ILE A 239 -3.94 -1.06 -8.46
N TYR A 240 -4.03 -2.30 -8.90
CA TYR A 240 -2.89 -3.13 -9.28
C TYR A 240 -2.88 -3.41 -10.77
N ALA A 241 -1.69 -3.62 -11.33
CA ALA A 241 -1.53 -3.91 -12.75
C ALA A 241 -2.06 -5.30 -13.14
N SER A 242 -2.36 -6.19 -12.19
CA SER A 242 -2.98 -7.48 -12.45
C SER A 242 -3.98 -7.88 -11.38
N HIS A 243 -5.03 -8.59 -11.82
CA HIS A 243 -6.00 -9.21 -10.91
C HIS A 243 -5.31 -10.17 -9.94
N GLU A 244 -4.35 -10.97 -10.42
CA GLU A 244 -3.67 -11.95 -9.59
C GLU A 244 -2.95 -11.32 -8.39
N LEU A 245 -2.20 -10.22 -8.62
CA LEU A 245 -1.53 -9.52 -7.52
C LEU A 245 -2.56 -8.91 -6.56
N PHE A 246 -3.61 -8.29 -7.08
CA PHE A 246 -4.69 -7.76 -6.25
C PHE A 246 -5.36 -8.85 -5.40
N ALA A 247 -5.71 -9.99 -6.00
CA ALA A 247 -6.38 -11.08 -5.30
C ALA A 247 -5.52 -11.66 -4.15
N LYS A 248 -4.20 -11.79 -4.35
CA LYS A 248 -3.26 -12.20 -3.29
C LYS A 248 -3.21 -11.19 -2.12
N LEU A 249 -3.38 -9.91 -2.41
CA LEU A 249 -3.30 -8.84 -1.41
C LEU A 249 -4.66 -8.52 -0.75
N TRP A 250 -5.76 -8.86 -1.41
CA TRP A 250 -7.12 -8.55 -0.97
C TRP A 250 -7.41 -8.88 0.50
N PRO A 251 -7.05 -10.07 1.04
CA PRO A 251 -7.35 -10.39 2.44
C PRO A 251 -6.76 -9.38 3.44
N LYS A 252 -5.52 -8.96 3.24
CA LYS A 252 -4.86 -7.99 4.14
C LYS A 252 -5.39 -6.57 3.94
N LEU A 253 -5.73 -6.21 2.69
CA LEU A 253 -6.31 -4.90 2.37
C LEU A 253 -7.68 -4.74 3.00
N LEU A 254 -8.54 -5.75 2.87
CA LEU A 254 -9.85 -5.76 3.52
C LEU A 254 -9.74 -5.70 5.04
N LYS A 255 -8.79 -6.43 5.62
CA LYS A 255 -8.56 -6.40 7.07
C LYS A 255 -8.15 -5.01 7.56
N ALA A 256 -7.26 -4.32 6.83
CA ALA A 256 -6.89 -2.94 7.15
C ALA A 256 -8.09 -2.00 7.07
N SER A 257 -8.90 -2.10 6.00
CA SER A 257 -10.14 -1.31 5.86
C SER A 257 -11.13 -1.59 6.98
N ALA A 258 -11.29 -2.86 7.41
CA ALA A 258 -12.14 -3.23 8.53
C ALA A 258 -11.65 -2.66 9.86
N VAL A 259 -10.34 -2.67 10.10
CA VAL A 259 -9.74 -2.06 11.30
C VAL A 259 -10.00 -0.55 11.34
N GLU A 260 -9.83 0.14 10.22
CA GLU A 260 -10.14 1.57 10.11
C GLU A 260 -11.64 1.83 10.35
N ALA A 261 -12.51 1.02 9.75
CA ALA A 261 -13.95 1.15 9.95
C ALA A 261 -14.36 0.96 11.43
N VAL A 262 -13.80 -0.05 12.11
CA VAL A 262 -14.02 -0.25 13.55
C VAL A 262 -13.49 0.92 14.36
N SER A 263 -12.31 1.45 14.01
CA SER A 263 -11.73 2.62 14.72
C SER A 263 -12.61 3.86 14.63
N GLU A 264 -13.31 4.04 13.50
CA GLU A 264 -14.16 5.21 13.23
C GLU A 264 -15.66 4.90 13.43
N TYR A 265 -16.01 3.76 14.02
CA TYR A 265 -17.39 3.35 14.20
C TYR A 265 -18.15 4.25 15.19
N GLN A 266 -19.28 4.79 14.74
CA GLN A 266 -20.17 5.65 15.51
C GLN A 266 -21.60 5.12 15.43
N PRO A 267 -22.09 4.35 16.41
CA PRO A 267 -23.33 3.58 16.31
C PRO A 267 -24.59 4.41 16.08
N LYS A 268 -24.56 5.70 16.38
CA LYS A 268 -25.71 6.64 16.23
C LYS A 268 -25.51 7.67 15.13
N ALA A 269 -24.35 7.68 14.46
CA ALA A 269 -24.09 8.64 13.41
C ALA A 269 -24.90 8.32 12.14
N LYS A 270 -25.50 9.35 11.57
CA LYS A 270 -26.07 9.29 10.23
C LYS A 270 -25.08 9.91 9.26
N PHE A 271 -24.79 9.22 8.19
CA PHE A 271 -23.95 9.72 7.12
C PHE A 271 -24.58 9.48 5.75
N THR A 272 -24.27 10.35 4.82
CA THR A 272 -24.66 10.15 3.42
C THR A 272 -23.82 9.03 2.83
N SER A 273 -24.45 8.07 2.16
CA SER A 273 -23.73 6.96 1.53
C SER A 273 -22.75 7.47 0.48
N ALA A 274 -21.55 6.92 0.48
CA ALA A 274 -20.59 7.17 -0.58
C ALA A 274 -21.10 6.63 -1.93
N THR A 275 -20.69 7.26 -3.02
CA THR A 275 -21.15 6.94 -4.38
C THR A 275 -19.98 6.64 -5.32
N ILE A 276 -20.28 5.95 -6.44
CA ILE A 276 -19.30 5.72 -7.52
C ILE A 276 -18.74 7.07 -8.04
N GLY A 277 -19.57 8.11 -8.11
CA GLY A 277 -19.14 9.45 -8.53
C GLY A 277 -18.07 10.03 -7.61
N MET A 278 -18.15 9.82 -6.29
CA MET A 278 -17.13 10.26 -5.33
C MET A 278 -15.82 9.49 -5.54
N VAL A 279 -15.88 8.17 -5.74
CA VAL A 279 -14.67 7.37 -6.06
C VAL A 279 -14.00 7.89 -7.33
N THR A 280 -14.78 8.05 -8.42
CA THR A 280 -14.26 8.54 -9.69
C THR A 280 -13.64 9.94 -9.57
N ALA A 281 -14.27 10.82 -8.78
CA ALA A 281 -13.75 12.16 -8.51
C ALA A 281 -12.41 12.10 -7.76
N THR A 282 -12.29 11.24 -6.74
CA THR A 282 -11.05 11.06 -5.98
C THR A 282 -9.91 10.54 -6.86
N LEU A 283 -10.18 9.53 -7.71
CA LEU A 283 -9.18 9.01 -8.64
C LEU A 283 -8.70 10.10 -9.61
N LYS A 284 -9.66 10.83 -10.22
CA LYS A 284 -9.35 11.93 -11.14
C LYS A 284 -8.59 13.07 -10.48
N ASP A 285 -8.96 13.43 -9.24
CA ASP A 285 -8.27 14.46 -8.47
C ASP A 285 -6.81 14.05 -8.22
N GLY A 286 -6.55 12.84 -7.73
CA GLY A 286 -5.19 12.34 -7.49
C GLY A 286 -4.33 12.37 -8.76
N GLU A 287 -4.90 12.03 -9.92
CA GLU A 287 -4.18 12.05 -11.21
C GLU A 287 -3.82 13.46 -11.68
N SER A 288 -4.57 14.47 -11.28
CA SER A 288 -4.35 15.87 -11.65
C SER A 288 -3.24 16.56 -10.83
N GLY A 289 -2.72 15.89 -9.79
CA GLY A 289 -1.74 16.46 -8.87
C GLY A 289 -0.39 16.79 -9.50
N GLN A 290 0.35 17.67 -8.86
CA GLN A 290 1.73 17.96 -9.24
C GLN A 290 2.60 16.73 -8.99
N ALA A 291 3.31 16.29 -10.02
CA ALA A 291 4.12 15.08 -10.01
C ALA A 291 5.54 15.33 -9.49
N SER A 292 6.03 14.36 -8.70
CA SER A 292 7.45 14.22 -8.38
C SER A 292 7.80 12.73 -8.41
N ALA A 293 9.03 12.38 -8.82
CA ALA A 293 9.42 10.99 -8.95
C ALA A 293 10.76 10.74 -8.26
N ARG A 294 10.95 9.51 -7.74
CA ARG A 294 12.22 9.06 -7.17
C ARG A 294 12.47 7.60 -7.52
N GLU A 295 13.71 7.28 -7.73
CA GLU A 295 14.17 5.91 -7.90
C GLU A 295 14.50 5.32 -6.53
N LEU A 296 14.02 4.11 -6.27
CA LEU A 296 14.27 3.43 -5.00
C LEU A 296 15.41 2.41 -5.12
N ASN A 297 15.45 1.71 -6.26
CA ASN A 297 16.51 0.76 -6.61
C ASN A 297 16.60 0.61 -8.14
N ALA A 298 17.38 -0.37 -8.62
CA ALA A 298 17.53 -0.66 -10.04
C ALA A 298 16.21 -1.07 -10.73
N ARG A 299 15.20 -1.54 -9.98
CA ARG A 299 13.93 -2.05 -10.48
C ARG A 299 12.72 -1.19 -10.15
N THR A 300 12.81 -0.31 -9.15
CA THR A 300 11.64 0.41 -8.63
C THR A 300 11.81 1.91 -8.75
N LYS A 301 10.82 2.54 -9.38
CA LYS A 301 10.59 3.99 -9.39
C LYS A 301 9.22 4.26 -8.78
N VAL A 302 9.12 5.28 -7.95
CA VAL A 302 7.85 5.75 -7.38
C VAL A 302 7.61 7.18 -7.85
N GLU A 303 6.43 7.42 -8.40
CA GLU A 303 5.91 8.74 -8.71
C GLU A 303 4.87 9.13 -7.66
N LYS A 304 4.96 10.35 -7.14
CA LYS A 304 3.98 10.94 -6.24
C LYS A 304 3.29 12.09 -6.96
N LYS A 305 1.96 12.12 -6.97
CA LYS A 305 1.15 13.27 -7.36
C LYS A 305 0.35 13.73 -6.14
N GLU A 306 0.26 15.03 -5.96
CA GLU A 306 -0.38 15.58 -4.77
C GLU A 306 -1.27 16.77 -5.12
N THR A 307 -2.49 16.74 -4.58
CA THR A 307 -3.47 17.83 -4.58
C THR A 307 -3.80 18.25 -3.14
N PRO A 308 -4.57 19.31 -2.92
CA PRO A 308 -5.12 19.60 -1.59
C PRO A 308 -5.99 18.47 -1.00
N LYS A 309 -6.61 17.60 -1.84
CA LYS A 309 -7.58 16.59 -1.42
C LYS A 309 -7.04 15.16 -1.44
N THR A 310 -6.09 14.86 -2.33
CA THR A 310 -5.63 13.49 -2.57
C THR A 310 -4.12 13.43 -2.75
N VAL A 311 -3.51 12.35 -2.27
CA VAL A 311 -2.14 11.97 -2.65
C VAL A 311 -2.23 10.66 -3.42
N LEU A 312 -1.65 10.65 -4.63
CA LEU A 312 -1.45 9.45 -5.44
C LEU A 312 0.03 9.04 -5.38
N PHE A 313 0.27 7.77 -5.13
CA PHE A 313 1.57 7.14 -5.37
C PHE A 313 1.43 6.09 -6.47
N GLU A 314 2.27 6.16 -7.48
CA GLU A 314 2.36 5.16 -8.55
C GLU A 314 3.73 4.50 -8.51
N THR A 315 3.74 3.19 -8.41
CA THR A 315 4.97 2.38 -8.43
C THR A 315 5.16 1.78 -9.81
N ARG A 316 6.34 1.97 -10.40
CA ARG A 316 6.72 1.49 -11.72
C ARG A 316 7.92 0.55 -11.67
N ASP A 317 7.92 -0.44 -12.55
CA ASP A 317 9.08 -1.26 -12.85
C ASP A 317 9.98 -0.52 -13.85
N ARG A 318 11.17 -0.11 -13.43
CA ARG A 318 12.13 0.60 -14.27
C ARG A 318 12.61 -0.18 -15.50
N ALA A 319 12.56 -1.51 -15.47
CA ALA A 319 12.98 -2.32 -16.60
C ALA A 319 12.00 -2.26 -17.78
N SER A 320 10.70 -2.06 -17.51
CA SER A 320 9.65 -2.03 -18.53
C SER A 320 8.90 -0.70 -18.59
N ASP A 321 9.18 0.20 -17.66
CA ASP A 321 8.41 1.42 -17.37
C ASP A 321 6.90 1.17 -17.13
N ALA A 322 6.51 -0.08 -16.91
CA ALA A 322 5.14 -0.44 -16.60
C ALA A 322 4.83 -0.12 -15.14
N TRP A 323 3.67 0.49 -14.89
CA TRP A 323 3.21 0.67 -13.52
C TRP A 323 2.70 -0.67 -12.96
N LEU A 324 2.85 -0.86 -11.64
CA LEU A 324 2.44 -2.07 -10.93
C LEU A 324 1.35 -1.81 -9.91
N HIS A 325 1.42 -0.68 -9.22
CA HIS A 325 0.51 -0.34 -8.13
C HIS A 325 0.26 1.17 -8.06
N ARG A 326 -0.97 1.55 -7.78
CA ARG A 326 -1.43 2.92 -7.54
C ARG A 326 -2.20 2.97 -6.23
N THR A 327 -1.73 3.80 -5.32
CA THR A 327 -2.39 4.10 -4.03
C THR A 327 -2.91 5.52 -4.05
N TYR A 328 -4.21 5.70 -3.83
CA TYR A 328 -4.85 7.01 -3.67
C TYR A 328 -5.25 7.17 -2.20
N LEU A 329 -4.71 8.15 -1.52
CA LEU A 329 -5.02 8.47 -0.12
C LEU A 329 -5.79 9.78 -0.07
N SER A 330 -7.04 9.74 0.41
CA SER A 330 -7.84 10.94 0.65
C SER A 330 -7.29 11.70 1.87
N LYS A 331 -7.24 13.02 1.76
CA LYS A 331 -6.87 13.94 2.85
C LYS A 331 -8.09 14.50 3.60
N GLU A 332 -9.31 14.10 3.16
CA GLU A 332 -10.60 14.53 3.73
C GLU A 332 -11.11 13.59 4.83
#